data_4239d0724d9f07cc95f44b08d1aa951c
#
_entry.id   4239d0724d9f07cc95f44b08d1aa951c
#
_cell.length_a   1.000
_cell.length_b   1.000
_cell.length_c   1.000
_cell.angle_alpha   90.00
_cell.angle_beta   90.00
_cell.angle_gamma   90.00
#
_symmetry.space_group_name_H-M   'P 1'
#
loop_
_entity.id
_entity.type
_entity.pdbx_description
1 polymer ?
#
loop_
_entity_poly.entity_id
_entity_poly.type
_entity_poly.pdbx_seq_one_letter_code
_entity_poly.pdbx_strand_id
1 'polypeptide(L)'
;MEIEKLIAALEETITHLQKSQSSGSSNMSAEEIIRKLEVEISKARNAKPTDVYTLELLFAPTGVIQETSIDNGWGTRFLRIAAVVDEFIGG
;
A
#
# COMPACT_ATOMS: atom_id res chain seq x y z
N MET A 1 -3.96 18.20 1.93
CA MET A 1 -4.80 17.76 0.82
C MET A 1 -4.81 16.25 0.77
N GLU A 2 -5.88 15.68 0.26
CA GLU A 2 -6.04 14.23 0.25
C GLU A 2 -4.94 13.50 -0.52
N ILE A 3 -4.46 14.08 -1.62
CA ILE A 3 -3.40 13.46 -2.41
C ILE A 3 -2.09 13.37 -1.63
N GLU A 4 -1.80 14.35 -0.80
CA GLU A 4 -0.60 14.32 0.03
C GLU A 4 -0.68 13.24 1.10
N LYS A 5 -1.87 13.04 1.66
CA LYS A 5 -2.10 11.96 2.62
C LYS A 5 -1.94 10.60 1.97
N LEU A 6 -2.43 10.45 0.74
CA LEU A 6 -2.26 9.21 -0.01
C LEU A 6 -0.78 8.94 -0.25
N ILE A 7 -0.04 9.92 -0.75
CA ILE A 7 1.40 9.75 -1.00
C ILE A 7 2.12 9.34 0.27
N ALA A 8 1.84 10.03 1.40
CA ALA A 8 2.46 9.70 2.67
C ALA A 8 2.13 8.27 3.11
N ALA A 9 0.87 7.84 2.93
CA ALA A 9 0.46 6.48 3.27
C ALA A 9 1.19 5.44 2.43
N LEU A 10 1.32 5.68 1.13
CA LEU A 10 2.02 4.75 0.24
C LEU A 10 3.53 4.70 0.55
N GLU A 11 4.12 5.85 0.86
CA GLU A 11 5.54 5.90 1.24
C GLU A 11 5.80 5.18 2.55
N GLU A 12 4.91 5.34 3.52
CA GLU A 12 5.02 4.63 4.78
C GLU A 12 4.92 3.12 4.56
N THR A 13 4.02 2.69 3.70
CA THR A 13 3.88 1.28 3.35
C THR A 13 5.17 0.74 2.76
N ILE A 14 5.79 1.48 1.85
CA ILE A 14 7.07 1.08 1.25
C ILE A 14 8.14 0.93 2.34
N THR A 15 8.21 1.87 3.28
CA THR A 15 9.18 1.81 4.37
C THR A 15 9.02 0.53 5.19
N HIS A 16 7.79 0.14 5.50
CA HIS A 16 7.52 -1.11 6.21
C HIS A 16 7.87 -2.32 5.36
N LEU A 17 7.53 -2.29 4.08
CA LEU A 17 7.82 -3.41 3.16
C LEU A 17 9.31 -3.63 2.98
N GLN A 18 10.11 -2.57 2.97
CA GLN A 18 11.56 -2.66 2.85
C GLN A 18 12.20 -3.43 4.01
N LYS A 19 11.55 -3.41 5.18
CA LYS A 19 12.00 -4.11 6.37
C LYS A 19 11.35 -5.47 6.54
N SER A 20 10.41 -5.82 5.67
CA SER A 20 9.61 -7.03 5.78
C SER A 20 10.17 -8.13 4.89
N GLN A 21 9.89 -9.38 5.29
CA GLN A 21 10.08 -10.52 4.42
C GLN A 21 8.75 -10.82 3.74
N SER A 22 8.81 -11.29 2.50
CA SER A 22 7.60 -11.66 1.78
C SER A 22 6.86 -12.78 2.50
N SER A 23 5.53 -12.67 2.55
CA SER A 23 4.71 -13.72 3.13
C SER A 23 4.76 -14.97 2.26
N GLY A 24 4.88 -16.13 2.90
CA GLY A 24 4.88 -17.41 2.19
C GLY A 24 3.55 -17.72 1.50
N SER A 25 2.46 -17.08 1.92
CA SER A 25 1.14 -17.27 1.32
C SER A 25 0.83 -16.23 0.26
N SER A 26 1.70 -15.25 0.06
CA SER A 26 1.48 -14.17 -0.89
C SER A 26 1.93 -14.56 -2.30
N ASN A 27 1.15 -14.14 -3.30
CA ASN A 27 1.49 -14.32 -4.71
C ASN A 27 2.47 -13.24 -5.21
N MET A 28 2.76 -12.25 -4.38
CA MET A 28 3.65 -11.14 -4.75
C MET A 28 4.72 -10.98 -3.71
N SER A 29 5.95 -10.76 -4.16
CA SER A 29 7.04 -10.42 -3.25
C SER A 29 6.89 -8.99 -2.75
N ALA A 30 7.54 -8.68 -1.62
CA ALA A 30 7.57 -7.30 -1.12
C ALA A 30 8.13 -6.34 -2.17
N GLU A 31 9.13 -6.78 -2.93
CA GLU A 31 9.74 -5.96 -3.99
C GLU A 31 8.77 -5.63 -5.11
N GLU A 32 7.94 -6.59 -5.52
CA GLU A 32 6.91 -6.35 -6.53
C GLU A 32 5.87 -5.36 -6.03
N ILE A 33 5.45 -5.50 -4.78
CA ILE A 33 4.48 -4.58 -4.16
C ILE A 33 5.07 -3.18 -4.13
N ILE A 34 6.33 -3.04 -3.70
CA ILE A 34 7.02 -1.75 -3.65
C ILE A 34 7.04 -1.09 -5.03
N ARG A 35 7.37 -1.84 -6.07
CA ARG A 35 7.40 -1.28 -7.43
C ARG A 35 6.04 -0.75 -7.87
N LYS A 36 4.97 -1.49 -7.56
CA LYS A 36 3.61 -1.04 -7.89
C LYS A 36 3.25 0.23 -7.14
N LEU A 37 3.62 0.31 -5.86
CA LEU A 37 3.36 1.50 -5.06
C LEU A 37 4.15 2.70 -5.56
N GLU A 38 5.40 2.50 -5.97
CA GLU A 38 6.22 3.58 -6.53
C GLU A 38 5.60 4.17 -7.79
N VAL A 39 5.01 3.33 -8.64
CA VAL A 39 4.32 3.79 -9.84
C VAL A 39 3.13 4.69 -9.45
N GLU A 40 2.34 4.27 -8.46
CA GLU A 40 1.20 5.06 -8.02
C GLU A 40 1.62 6.37 -7.36
N ILE A 41 2.70 6.36 -6.60
CA ILE A 41 3.26 7.59 -6.01
C ILE A 41 3.70 8.55 -7.12
N SER A 42 4.38 8.04 -8.14
CA SER A 42 4.82 8.85 -9.26
C SER A 42 3.64 9.51 -9.98
N LYS A 43 2.57 8.75 -10.22
CA LYS A 43 1.36 9.28 -10.84
C LYS A 43 0.78 10.40 -9.98
N ALA A 44 0.66 10.17 -8.67
CA ALA A 44 0.09 11.16 -7.76
C ALA A 44 0.91 12.45 -7.73
N ARG A 45 2.24 12.33 -7.71
CA ARG A 45 3.13 13.50 -7.70
C ARG A 45 3.07 14.30 -8.99
N ASN A 46 2.76 13.65 -10.10
CA ASN A 46 2.68 14.28 -11.41
C ASN A 46 1.25 14.66 -11.80
N ALA A 47 0.36 14.69 -10.84
CA ALA A 47 -1.06 15.03 -11.02
C ALA A 47 -1.75 14.14 -12.06
N LYS A 48 -1.28 12.90 -12.20
CA LYS A 48 -1.91 11.91 -13.07
C LYS A 48 -2.86 11.04 -12.25
N PRO A 49 -3.92 10.52 -12.86
CA PRO A 49 -4.84 9.62 -12.15
C PRO A 49 -4.13 8.37 -11.64
N THR A 50 -4.35 8.02 -10.38
CA THR A 50 -3.86 6.77 -9.82
C THR A 50 -4.77 5.62 -10.29
N ASP A 51 -4.22 4.41 -10.28
CA ASP A 51 -5.00 3.21 -10.61
C ASP A 51 -5.73 2.73 -9.36
N VAL A 52 -6.99 3.16 -9.23
CA VAL A 52 -7.84 2.83 -8.09
C VAL A 52 -7.97 1.31 -7.92
N TYR A 53 -8.10 0.59 -9.03
CA TYR A 53 -8.22 -0.87 -8.98
C TYR A 53 -6.98 -1.52 -8.34
N THR A 54 -5.79 -1.07 -8.74
CA THR A 54 -4.55 -1.56 -8.15
C THR A 54 -4.49 -1.27 -6.66
N LEU A 55 -4.85 -0.05 -6.26
CA LEU A 55 -4.85 0.33 -4.83
C LEU A 55 -5.87 -0.51 -4.04
N GLU A 56 -7.06 -0.74 -4.60
CA GLU A 56 -8.05 -1.58 -3.95
C GLU A 56 -7.53 -3.00 -3.73
N LEU A 57 -6.90 -3.59 -4.72
CA LEU A 57 -6.36 -4.94 -4.60
C LEU A 57 -5.25 -5.02 -3.58
N LEU A 58 -4.32 -4.08 -3.60
CA LEU A 58 -3.16 -4.12 -2.70
C LEU A 58 -3.56 -3.90 -1.25
N PHE A 59 -4.53 -3.01 -0.99
CA PHE A 59 -4.92 -2.66 0.37
C PHE A 59 -6.21 -3.35 0.84
N ALA A 60 -6.71 -4.31 0.08
CA ALA A 60 -7.91 -5.05 0.46
C ALA A 60 -7.69 -5.85 1.75
N PRO A 61 -8.73 -6.03 2.56
CA PRO A 61 -8.66 -6.97 3.67
C PRO A 61 -8.26 -8.35 3.16
N THR A 62 -7.41 -9.04 3.89
CA THR A 62 -6.85 -10.35 3.51
C THR A 62 -6.00 -10.32 2.24
N GLY A 63 -5.66 -9.12 1.76
CA GLY A 63 -4.80 -8.96 0.59
C GLY A 63 -3.32 -9.14 0.93
N VAL A 64 -2.48 -9.02 -0.11
CA VAL A 64 -1.03 -9.30 0.01
C VAL A 64 -0.32 -8.42 1.03
N ILE A 65 -0.68 -7.13 1.10
CA ILE A 65 -0.01 -6.23 2.04
C ILE A 65 -0.44 -6.55 3.46
N GLN A 66 -1.71 -6.83 3.70
CA GLN A 66 -2.17 -7.18 5.04
C GLN A 66 -1.48 -8.45 5.54
N GLU A 67 -1.41 -9.48 4.72
CA GLU A 67 -0.75 -10.72 5.12
C GLU A 67 0.73 -10.50 5.43
N THR A 68 1.42 -9.74 4.58
CA THR A 68 2.82 -9.40 4.83
C THR A 68 2.98 -8.61 6.13
N SER A 69 2.06 -7.67 6.39
CA SER A 69 2.11 -6.86 7.61
C SER A 69 1.91 -7.69 8.86
N ILE A 70 1.01 -8.65 8.83
CA ILE A 70 0.76 -9.54 9.96
C ILE A 70 1.99 -10.40 10.23
N ASP A 71 2.54 -10.99 9.17
CA ASP A 71 3.71 -11.85 9.29
C ASP A 71 4.95 -11.11 9.79
N ASN A 72 5.01 -9.80 9.61
CA ASN A 72 6.16 -8.97 9.99
C ASN A 72 5.87 -8.00 11.14
N GLY A 73 4.75 -8.15 11.81
CA GLY A 73 4.48 -7.44 13.05
C GLY A 73 3.96 -6.01 12.93
N TRP A 74 3.51 -5.58 11.75
CA TRP A 74 2.97 -4.24 11.58
C TRP A 74 1.50 -4.22 11.11
N GLY A 75 0.77 -5.29 11.42
CA GLY A 75 -0.63 -5.42 11.01
C GLY A 75 -1.52 -4.29 11.52
N THR A 76 -1.32 -3.83 12.76
CA THR A 76 -2.10 -2.73 13.33
C THR A 76 -1.84 -1.44 12.55
N ARG A 77 -0.58 -1.18 12.20
CA ARG A 77 -0.22 -0.01 11.41
C ARG A 77 -0.81 -0.09 10.00
N PHE A 78 -0.83 -1.29 9.43
CA PHE A 78 -1.47 -1.51 8.13
C PHE A 78 -2.92 -1.05 8.14
N LEU A 79 -3.68 -1.36 9.18
CA LEU A 79 -5.09 -0.98 9.25
C LEU A 79 -5.28 0.53 9.17
N ARG A 80 -4.39 1.29 9.78
CA ARG A 80 -4.43 2.76 9.72
C ARG A 80 -4.09 3.28 8.33
N ILE A 81 -3.08 2.68 7.70
CA ILE A 81 -2.69 3.04 6.34
C ILE A 81 -3.83 2.71 5.38
N ALA A 82 -4.41 1.53 5.50
CA ALA A 82 -5.52 1.11 4.64
C ALA A 82 -6.71 2.03 4.76
N ALA A 83 -7.00 2.54 5.97
CA ALA A 83 -8.09 3.47 6.18
C ALA A 83 -7.87 4.77 5.38
N VAL A 84 -6.64 5.26 5.32
CA VAL A 84 -6.31 6.45 4.53
C VAL A 84 -6.53 6.19 3.04
N VAL A 85 -6.07 5.04 2.56
CA VAL A 85 -6.22 4.66 1.15
C VAL A 85 -7.71 4.48 0.81
N ASP A 86 -8.48 3.83 1.68
CA ASP A 86 -9.91 3.62 1.48
C ASP A 86 -10.66 4.95 1.42
N GLU A 87 -10.30 5.90 2.26
CA GLU A 87 -10.91 7.22 2.27
C GLU A 87 -10.63 7.94 0.94
N PHE A 88 -9.42 7.83 0.43
CA PHE A 88 -9.08 8.42 -0.86
C PHE A 88 -9.87 7.78 -2.00
N ILE A 89 -9.99 6.46 -2.00
CA ILE A 89 -10.70 5.70 -3.05
C ILE A 89 -12.20 5.93 -2.97
N GLY A 90 -12.76 5.86 -1.77
CA GLY A 90 -14.20 5.93 -1.56
C GLY A 90 -14.75 7.35 -1.43
N GLY A 91 -13.86 8.27 -1.20
CA GLY A 91 -14.23 9.65 -0.97
C GLY A 91 -14.30 10.49 -2.20
#